data_3d888bf2d59a8653d263240a5782dbe1
#
_entry.id   3d888bf2d59a8653d263240a5782dbe1
#
_cell.length_a   1.000
_cell.length_b   1.000
_cell.length_c   1.000
_cell.angle_alpha   90.00
_cell.angle_beta   90.00
_cell.angle_gamma   90.00
#
_symmetry.space_group_name_H-M   'P 1'
#
loop_
_entity.id
_entity.type
_entity.pdbx_description
1 polymer ?
#
loop_
_entity_poly.entity_id
_entity_poly.type
_entity_poly.pdbx_seq_one_letter_code
_entity_poly.pdbx_strand_id
1 'polypeptide(L)' 'LKHECHFSNGTQRVRYLQREFFDRQELAYFDSDRGKVVAVTELGEPDVERWNQDKDFLRGVMANVDLCRHNYGVLDP' A
#
# COMPACT_ATOMS: atom_id res chain seq x y z
N LEU A 1 1.91 11.48 -0.61
CA LEU A 1 1.65 10.06 -0.86
C LEU A 1 2.95 9.36 -1.22
N LYS A 2 3.29 8.31 -0.50
CA LYS A 2 4.51 7.53 -0.76
C LYS A 2 4.14 6.08 -1.06
N HIS A 3 4.82 5.52 -2.07
CA HIS A 3 4.63 4.13 -2.47
C HIS A 3 5.93 3.36 -2.21
N GLU A 4 5.83 2.22 -1.54
CA GLU A 4 6.99 1.40 -1.21
C GLU A 4 6.75 -0.04 -1.62
N CYS A 5 7.72 -0.62 -2.30
CA CYS A 5 7.72 -2.05 -2.62
C CYS A 5 8.80 -2.72 -1.79
N HIS A 6 8.43 -3.73 -1.03
CA HIS A 6 9.36 -4.48 -0.20
C HIS A 6 9.44 -5.92 -0.69
N PHE A 7 10.66 -6.39 -0.93
CA PHE A 7 10.90 -7.71 -1.50
C PHE A 7 11.69 -8.58 -0.52
N SER A 8 11.35 -9.85 -0.49
CA SER A 8 12.13 -10.84 0.22
C SER A 8 12.11 -12.15 -0.58
N ASN A 9 13.19 -12.93 -0.49
CA ASN A 9 13.35 -14.16 -1.28
C ASN A 9 13.14 -13.90 -2.77
N GLY A 10 13.78 -12.86 -3.30
CA GLY A 10 13.55 -12.42 -4.69
C GLY A 10 12.14 -11.88 -4.82
N THR A 11 11.36 -12.37 -5.79
CA THR A 11 9.98 -11.95 -6.01
C THR A 11 8.98 -12.93 -5.38
N GLN A 12 9.45 -13.91 -4.61
CA GLN A 12 8.54 -14.87 -3.97
C GLN A 12 7.65 -14.21 -2.94
N ARG A 13 8.15 -13.13 -2.34
CA ARG A 13 7.36 -12.36 -1.39
C ARG A 13 7.50 -10.88 -1.72
N VAL A 14 6.36 -10.26 -2.01
CA VAL A 14 6.28 -8.82 -2.30
C VAL A 14 5.27 -8.22 -1.35
N ARG A 15 5.68 -7.17 -0.67
CA ARG A 15 4.80 -6.40 0.20
C ARG A 15 4.75 -4.97 -0.32
N TYR A 16 3.55 -4.47 -0.52
CA TYR A 16 3.33 -3.11 -1.02
C TYR A 16 2.72 -2.26 0.09
N LEU A 17 3.33 -1.10 0.33
CA LEU A 17 2.83 -0.11 1.28
C LEU A 17 2.57 1.19 0.54
N GLN A 18 1.38 1.73 0.69
CA GLN A 18 1.02 3.02 0.16
C GLN A 18 0.69 3.92 1.34
N ARG A 19 1.57 4.88 1.58
CA ARG A 19 1.49 5.74 2.76
C ARG A 19 0.94 7.10 2.41
N GLU A 20 0.04 7.61 3.24
CA GLU A 20 -0.59 8.91 3.04
C GLU A 20 -0.17 9.86 4.14
N PHE A 21 0.26 11.07 3.74
CA PHE A 21 0.77 12.08 4.65
C PHE A 21 0.00 13.37 4.50
N PHE A 22 -0.15 14.08 5.58
CA PHE A 22 -0.64 15.45 5.59
C PHE A 22 0.26 16.26 6.50
N ASP A 23 0.83 17.36 5.96
CA ASP A 23 1.70 18.26 6.72
C ASP A 23 2.84 17.50 7.40
N ARG A 24 3.47 16.57 6.65
CA ARG A 24 4.60 15.72 7.08
C ARG A 24 4.22 14.70 8.14
N GLN A 25 2.94 14.53 8.40
CA GLN A 25 2.46 13.55 9.36
C GLN A 25 1.76 12.42 8.63
N GLU A 26 2.17 11.18 8.90
CA GLU A 26 1.52 10.04 8.29
C GLU A 26 0.14 9.85 8.91
N LEU A 27 -0.88 9.79 8.06
CA LEU A 27 -2.27 9.62 8.49
C LEU A 27 -2.70 8.18 8.45
N ALA A 28 -2.33 7.46 7.40
CA ALA A 28 -2.79 6.11 7.15
C ALA A 28 -1.90 5.45 6.12
N TYR A 29 -1.96 4.12 6.04
CA TYR A 29 -1.26 3.39 4.99
C TYR A 29 -2.07 2.17 4.59
N PHE A 30 -1.94 1.80 3.32
CA PHE A 30 -2.43 0.52 2.83
C PHE A 30 -1.28 -0.49 2.90
N ASP A 31 -1.57 -1.68 3.39
CA ASP A 31 -0.61 -2.76 3.54
C ASP A 31 -1.13 -3.98 2.80
N SER A 32 -0.42 -4.40 1.75
CA SER A 32 -0.88 -5.55 0.96
C SER A 32 -0.90 -6.85 1.76
N ASP A 33 -0.04 -6.98 2.78
CA ASP A 33 -0.05 -8.15 3.64
C ASP A 33 -1.31 -8.23 4.47
N ARG A 34 -1.90 -7.09 4.81
CA ARG A 34 -3.15 -7.02 5.55
C ARG A 34 -4.37 -6.95 4.65
N GLY A 35 -4.17 -6.48 3.41
CA GLY A 35 -5.26 -6.31 2.46
C GLY A 35 -6.21 -5.18 2.80
N LYS A 36 -5.78 -4.23 3.63
CA LYS A 36 -6.61 -3.13 4.07
C LYS A 36 -5.78 -1.92 4.44
N VAL A 37 -6.46 -0.77 4.57
CA VAL A 37 -5.85 0.47 5.04
C VAL A 37 -5.85 0.49 6.56
N VAL A 38 -4.76 0.97 7.15
CA VAL A 38 -4.58 1.07 8.60
C VAL A 38 -4.37 2.53 8.96
N ALA A 39 -5.10 3.01 9.97
CA ALA A 39 -4.94 4.38 10.45
C ALA A 39 -3.70 4.48 11.34
N VAL A 40 -2.89 5.52 11.11
CA VAL A 40 -1.74 5.81 11.96
C VAL A 40 -2.14 6.81 13.05
N THR A 41 -3.02 7.76 12.70
CA THR A 41 -3.50 8.77 13.64
C THR A 41 -5.01 8.84 13.61
N GLU A 42 -5.59 9.45 14.63
CA GLU A 42 -7.03 9.66 14.69
C GLU A 42 -7.57 10.47 13.52
N LEU A 43 -6.74 11.36 12.96
CA LEU A 43 -7.13 12.18 11.83
C LEU A 43 -7.40 11.35 10.58
N GLY A 44 -6.76 10.19 10.46
CA GLY A 44 -6.95 9.31 9.32
C GLY A 44 -8.12 8.34 9.45
N GLU A 45 -8.67 8.16 10.65
CA GLU A 45 -9.68 7.14 10.88
C GLU A 45 -10.93 7.25 10.01
N PRO A 46 -11.53 8.45 9.82
CA PRO A 46 -12.71 8.54 8.96
C PRO A 46 -12.44 8.12 7.52
N ASP A 47 -11.28 8.49 6.99
CA ASP A 47 -10.89 8.11 5.63
C ASP A 47 -10.60 6.62 5.53
N VAL A 48 -9.96 6.05 6.55
CA VAL A 48 -9.65 4.62 6.57
C VAL A 48 -10.91 3.79 6.52
N GLU A 49 -11.90 4.15 7.31
CA GLU A 49 -13.17 3.43 7.32
C GLU A 49 -13.83 3.46 5.93
N ARG A 50 -13.86 4.63 5.31
CA ARG A 50 -14.44 4.80 3.99
C ARG A 50 -13.69 3.99 2.93
N TRP A 51 -12.36 4.04 2.95
CA TRP A 51 -11.54 3.33 1.97
C TRP A 51 -11.66 1.82 2.12
N ASN A 52 -11.72 1.32 3.34
CA ASN A 52 -11.85 -0.12 3.57
C ASN A 52 -13.19 -0.68 3.14
N GLN A 53 -14.21 0.18 2.99
CA GLN A 53 -15.52 -0.22 2.48
C GLN A 53 -15.59 -0.12 0.96
N ASP A 54 -14.64 0.54 0.33
CA ASP A 54 -14.62 0.74 -1.12
C ASP A 54 -13.84 -0.38 -1.78
N LYS A 55 -14.55 -1.37 -2.30
CA LYS A 55 -13.93 -2.56 -2.92
C LYS A 55 -13.17 -2.20 -4.18
N ASP A 56 -13.63 -1.21 -4.93
CA ASP A 56 -12.93 -0.78 -6.14
C ASP A 56 -11.60 -0.12 -5.80
N PHE A 57 -11.58 0.68 -4.74
CA PHE A 57 -10.34 1.29 -4.26
C PHE A 57 -9.34 0.22 -3.85
N LEU A 58 -9.77 -0.74 -3.04
CA LEU A 58 -8.87 -1.81 -2.56
C LEU A 58 -8.35 -2.66 -3.70
N ARG A 59 -9.20 -2.95 -4.69
CA ARG A 59 -8.80 -3.72 -5.86
C ARG A 59 -7.74 -2.99 -6.67
N GLY A 60 -7.93 -1.68 -6.85
CA GLY A 60 -6.98 -0.86 -7.58
C GLY A 60 -5.63 -0.78 -6.88
N VAL A 61 -5.64 -0.64 -5.56
CA VAL A 61 -4.40 -0.59 -4.78
C VAL A 61 -3.69 -1.94 -4.80
N MET A 62 -4.44 -3.03 -4.69
CA MET A 62 -3.84 -4.38 -4.75
C MET A 62 -3.18 -4.66 -6.10
N ALA A 63 -3.66 -4.05 -7.18
CA ALA A 63 -3.01 -4.20 -8.48
C ALA A 63 -1.58 -3.67 -8.48
N ASN A 64 -1.27 -2.75 -7.59
CA ASN A 64 0.08 -2.20 -7.48
C ASN A 64 1.10 -3.23 -6.99
N VAL A 65 0.64 -4.29 -6.34
CA VAL A 65 1.52 -5.40 -5.95
C VAL A 65 2.12 -6.05 -7.20
N ASP A 66 1.30 -6.23 -8.23
CA ASP A 66 1.78 -6.80 -9.49
C ASP A 66 2.76 -5.86 -10.19
N LEU A 67 2.54 -4.55 -10.08
CA LEU A 67 3.49 -3.57 -10.60
C LEU A 67 4.82 -3.66 -9.87
N CYS A 68 4.82 -3.89 -8.56
CA CYS A 68 6.04 -4.08 -7.80
C CYS A 68 6.82 -5.30 -8.32
N ARG A 69 6.15 -6.42 -8.58
CA ARG A 69 6.78 -7.61 -9.12
C ARG A 69 7.36 -7.34 -10.50
N HIS A 70 6.60 -6.65 -11.34
CA HIS A 70 7.04 -6.31 -12.69
C HIS A 70 8.31 -5.46 -12.66
N ASN A 71 8.31 -4.43 -11.81
CA ASN A 71 9.45 -3.52 -11.71
C ASN A 71 10.69 -4.22 -11.18
N TYR A 72 10.53 -5.16 -10.28
CA TYR A 72 11.66 -5.94 -9.78
C TYR A 72 12.31 -6.73 -10.92
N GLY A 73 11.49 -7.38 -11.74
CA GLY A 73 11.99 -8.16 -12.88
C GLY A 73 12.70 -7.31 -13.93
N VAL A 74 12.29 -6.05 -14.08
CA VAL A 74 12.91 -5.11 -15.02
C VAL A 74 14.23 -4.57 -14.47
N LEU A 75 14.27 -4.27 -13.17
CA LEU A 75 15.44 -3.64 -12.55
C LEU A 75 16.52 -4.62 -12.11
N ASP A 76 16.15 -5.89 -11.95
CA ASP A 76 17.07 -6.93 -11.51
C ASP A 76 17.33 -7.88 -12.68
N PRO A 77 18.39 -7.63 -13.45
CA PRO A 77 18.70 -8.44 -14.64
C PRO A 77 19.19 -9.84 -14.27
#